data_48cc771e40e2a39d7cd6deabf66c1285
#
_entry.id   48cc771e40e2a39d7cd6deabf66c1285
#
_cell.length_a   1.000
_cell.length_b   1.000
_cell.length_c   1.000
_cell.angle_alpha   90.00
_cell.angle_beta   90.00
_cell.angle_gamma   90.00
#
_symmetry.space_group_name_H-M   'P 1'
#
loop_
_entity.id
_entity.type
_entity.pdbx_description
1 polymer ?
#
loop_
_entity_poly.entity_id
_entity_poly.type
_entity_poly.pdbx_seq_one_letter_code
_entity_poly.pdbx_strand_id
1 'polypeptide(L)'
;MAPKPKYARVLLKVSGEALMGQGGFGIDTGTVERIAADVKEAVEAGTQICMVIGGGNIFRGLAGAAKGIDRATADYMGMLATVMNALAMQATLERNGLPSRVQSAIPMSTVCEPYIRRRAIRHMEKGRVVIFAAGTGNPFFTTDTAAALRAAEMACDAMLKATQVDGVYSADPKKYPDATRYESLSYHEVLARDLAVMDASAISLSRENGIPILVFSLQDKGALAKVLRGDGRATIIEVK
;
A
#
# COMPACT_ATOMS: atom_id res chain seq x y z
N MET A 1 -10.84 27.95 -2.16
CA MET A 1 -10.26 26.95 -1.26
C MET A 1 -10.53 25.58 -1.84
N ALA A 2 -9.52 24.74 -2.01
CA ALA A 2 -9.76 23.35 -2.40
C ALA A 2 -10.63 22.67 -1.34
N PRO A 3 -11.57 21.77 -1.71
CA PRO A 3 -12.37 21.04 -0.74
C PRO A 3 -11.46 20.22 0.18
N LYS A 4 -11.74 20.25 1.48
CA LYS A 4 -11.00 19.45 2.46
C LYS A 4 -11.10 17.95 2.09
N PRO A 5 -9.98 17.20 2.18
CA PRO A 5 -10.03 15.75 1.95
C PRO A 5 -10.97 15.08 2.97
N LYS A 6 -11.66 14.03 2.53
CA LYS A 6 -12.54 13.22 3.38
C LYS A 6 -11.76 12.53 4.50
N TYR A 7 -10.49 12.19 4.25
CA TYR A 7 -9.60 11.49 5.17
C TYR A 7 -8.39 12.37 5.51
N ALA A 8 -8.16 12.62 6.79
CA ALA A 8 -7.04 13.44 7.26
C ALA A 8 -5.71 12.68 7.24
N ARG A 9 -5.75 11.37 7.53
CA ARG A 9 -4.58 10.48 7.51
C ARG A 9 -4.92 9.15 6.87
N VAL A 10 -4.10 8.72 5.92
CA VAL A 10 -4.31 7.45 5.23
C VAL A 10 -3.02 6.65 5.11
N LEU A 11 -3.19 5.33 5.01
CA LEU A 11 -2.14 4.44 4.56
C LEU A 11 -2.38 4.07 3.10
N LEU A 12 -1.40 4.31 2.24
CA LEU A 12 -1.40 3.89 0.84
C LEU A 12 -0.58 2.61 0.70
N LYS A 13 -1.23 1.50 0.36
CA LYS A 13 -0.56 0.25 0.02
C LYS A 13 -0.43 0.13 -1.49
N VAL A 14 0.80 -0.02 -1.96
CA VAL A 14 1.12 -0.24 -3.38
C VAL A 14 1.73 -1.63 -3.54
N SER A 15 1.25 -2.41 -4.52
CA SER A 15 1.89 -3.69 -4.84
C SER A 15 3.26 -3.45 -5.49
N GLY A 16 4.25 -4.30 -5.21
CA GLY A 16 5.54 -4.21 -5.90
C GLY A 16 5.37 -4.33 -7.42
N GLU A 17 4.46 -5.17 -7.87
CA GLU A 17 4.16 -5.33 -9.31
C GLU A 17 3.71 -4.04 -9.98
N ALA A 18 3.09 -3.12 -9.25
CA ALA A 18 2.75 -1.81 -9.78
C ALA A 18 3.98 -0.97 -10.13
N LEU A 19 5.17 -1.31 -9.60
CA LEU A 19 6.41 -0.58 -9.87
C LEU A 19 7.20 -1.13 -11.08
N MET A 20 6.78 -2.26 -11.66
CA MET A 20 7.51 -2.89 -12.79
C MET A 20 7.31 -2.16 -14.13
N GLY A 21 6.30 -1.30 -14.24
CA GLY A 21 5.88 -0.79 -15.53
C GLY A 21 5.50 -1.94 -16.48
N GLN A 22 5.97 -1.86 -17.71
CA GLN A 22 5.78 -2.92 -18.73
C GLN A 22 6.89 -3.97 -18.73
N GLY A 23 7.96 -3.76 -17.95
CA GLY A 23 9.18 -4.60 -18.00
C GLY A 23 9.07 -5.97 -17.31
N GLY A 24 8.03 -6.22 -16.53
CA GLY A 24 7.78 -7.50 -15.84
C GLY A 24 8.71 -7.81 -14.68
N PHE A 25 9.73 -6.98 -14.39
CA PHE A 25 10.70 -7.13 -13.31
C PHE A 25 11.36 -5.79 -12.98
N GLY A 26 11.77 -5.62 -11.71
CA GLY A 26 12.54 -4.46 -11.27
C GLY A 26 11.69 -3.23 -10.97
N ILE A 27 12.31 -2.06 -11.07
CA ILE A 27 11.70 -0.77 -10.74
C ILE A 27 11.69 0.10 -11.99
N ASP A 28 10.51 0.41 -12.49
CA ASP A 28 10.31 1.37 -13.58
C ASP A 28 10.24 2.79 -13.02
N THR A 29 11.21 3.61 -13.40
CA THR A 29 11.35 4.98 -12.87
C THR A 29 10.18 5.87 -13.25
N GLY A 30 9.62 5.71 -14.45
CA GLY A 30 8.46 6.48 -14.90
C GLY A 30 7.21 6.18 -14.08
N THR A 31 7.01 4.92 -13.73
CA THR A 31 5.91 4.50 -12.85
C THR A 31 6.06 5.03 -11.43
N VAL A 32 7.27 4.96 -10.86
CA VAL A 32 7.56 5.52 -9.53
C VAL A 32 7.33 7.03 -9.52
N GLU A 33 7.76 7.74 -10.58
CA GLU A 33 7.56 9.18 -10.74
C GLU A 33 6.08 9.55 -10.76
N ARG A 34 5.25 8.81 -11.49
CA ARG A 34 3.81 9.03 -11.57
C ARG A 34 3.13 8.82 -10.20
N ILE A 35 3.49 7.73 -9.49
CA ILE A 35 2.95 7.48 -8.15
C ILE A 35 3.38 8.57 -7.18
N ALA A 36 4.64 9.01 -7.23
CA ALA A 36 5.14 10.09 -6.38
C ALA A 36 4.42 11.42 -6.64
N ALA A 37 4.09 11.72 -7.90
CA ALA A 37 3.32 12.91 -8.26
C ALA A 37 1.90 12.86 -7.68
N ASP A 38 1.21 11.71 -7.77
CA ASP A 38 -0.12 11.51 -7.18
C ASP A 38 -0.10 11.64 -5.65
N VAL A 39 0.94 11.09 -5.00
CA VAL A 39 1.14 11.23 -3.54
C VAL A 39 1.37 12.69 -3.16
N LYS A 40 2.20 13.41 -3.94
CA LYS A 40 2.46 14.84 -3.71
C LYS A 40 1.16 15.66 -3.80
N GLU A 41 0.36 15.46 -4.84
CA GLU A 41 -0.94 16.16 -5.00
C GLU A 41 -1.84 15.93 -3.77
N ALA A 42 -1.91 14.70 -3.27
CA ALA A 42 -2.73 14.38 -2.11
C ALA A 42 -2.21 15.00 -0.80
N VAL A 43 -0.88 15.06 -0.60
CA VAL A 43 -0.27 15.73 0.56
C VAL A 43 -0.47 17.24 0.50
N GLU A 44 -0.30 17.86 -0.67
CA GLU A 44 -0.54 19.29 -0.89
C GLU A 44 -2.02 19.66 -0.69
N ALA A 45 -2.94 18.71 -0.93
CA ALA A 45 -4.36 18.87 -0.59
C ALA A 45 -4.67 18.75 0.92
N GLY A 46 -3.67 18.41 1.75
CA GLY A 46 -3.77 18.39 3.22
C GLY A 46 -3.95 17.00 3.85
N THR A 47 -3.81 15.90 3.09
CA THR A 47 -3.85 14.53 3.63
C THR A 47 -2.47 14.11 4.12
N GLN A 48 -2.37 13.60 5.34
CA GLN A 48 -1.16 12.92 5.82
C GLN A 48 -1.10 11.50 5.23
N ILE A 49 0.02 11.16 4.58
CA ILE A 49 0.18 9.87 3.91
C ILE A 49 1.32 9.07 4.53
N CYS A 50 1.05 7.83 4.89
CA CYS A 50 2.08 6.81 5.03
C CYS A 50 1.88 5.72 3.99
N MET A 51 2.97 5.01 3.65
CA MET A 51 2.97 4.05 2.55
C MET A 51 3.52 2.69 3.00
N VAL A 52 3.00 1.63 2.41
CA VAL A 52 3.61 0.29 2.38
C VAL A 52 3.72 -0.15 0.93
N ILE A 53 4.92 -0.55 0.51
CA ILE A 53 5.18 -0.99 -0.85
C ILE A 53 5.61 -2.46 -0.82
N GLY A 54 4.97 -3.30 -1.63
CA GLY A 54 5.33 -4.72 -1.77
C GLY A 54 6.67 -4.90 -2.48
N GLY A 55 7.24 -6.11 -2.39
CA GLY A 55 8.52 -6.50 -2.98
C GLY A 55 8.42 -7.39 -4.22
N GLY A 56 7.21 -7.72 -4.68
CA GLY A 56 6.96 -8.75 -5.69
C GLY A 56 7.52 -8.48 -7.10
N ASN A 57 7.91 -7.25 -7.39
CA ASN A 57 8.64 -6.86 -8.61
C ASN A 57 10.11 -7.28 -8.62
N ILE A 58 10.69 -7.54 -7.45
CA ILE A 58 12.10 -7.91 -7.27
C ILE A 58 12.20 -9.37 -6.81
N PHE A 59 11.43 -9.75 -5.78
CA PHE A 59 11.46 -11.09 -5.24
C PHE A 59 10.11 -11.48 -4.61
N ARG A 60 9.66 -12.72 -4.87
CA ARG A 60 8.45 -13.30 -4.29
C ARG A 60 8.81 -14.49 -3.41
N GLY A 61 8.58 -14.39 -2.09
CA GLY A 61 8.91 -15.41 -1.11
C GLY A 61 8.29 -16.77 -1.43
N LEU A 62 7.01 -16.83 -1.81
CA LEU A 62 6.33 -18.07 -2.22
C LEU A 62 6.98 -18.73 -3.43
N ALA A 63 7.38 -17.95 -4.44
CA ALA A 63 8.05 -18.49 -5.62
C ALA A 63 9.49 -18.95 -5.31
N GLY A 64 10.17 -18.31 -4.36
CA GLY A 64 11.47 -18.73 -3.86
C GLY A 64 11.38 -20.03 -3.07
N ALA A 65 10.39 -20.16 -2.19
CA ALA A 65 10.14 -21.38 -1.42
C ALA A 65 9.83 -22.58 -2.34
N ALA A 66 9.06 -22.38 -3.40
CA ALA A 66 8.78 -23.41 -4.41
C ALA A 66 10.04 -23.91 -5.16
N LYS A 67 11.15 -23.13 -5.14
CA LYS A 67 12.46 -23.48 -5.71
C LYS A 67 13.45 -24.05 -4.69
N GLY A 68 12.98 -24.45 -3.49
CA GLY A 68 13.79 -25.10 -2.47
C GLY A 68 14.47 -24.14 -1.46
N ILE A 69 14.17 -22.87 -1.51
CA ILE A 69 14.60 -21.94 -0.44
C ILE A 69 13.66 -22.12 0.75
N ASP A 70 14.18 -22.17 1.96
CA ASP A 70 13.36 -22.16 3.17
C ASP A 70 12.39 -20.96 3.17
N ARG A 71 11.12 -21.19 3.59
CA ARG A 71 10.06 -20.20 3.53
C ARG A 71 10.38 -18.93 4.30
N ALA A 72 10.93 -19.04 5.51
CA ALA A 72 11.28 -17.88 6.32
C ALA A 72 12.40 -17.05 5.66
N THR A 73 13.42 -17.72 5.13
CA THR A 73 14.50 -17.09 4.36
C THR A 73 13.97 -16.38 3.11
N ALA A 74 13.08 -17.03 2.36
CA ALA A 74 12.47 -16.44 1.18
C ALA A 74 11.61 -15.22 1.52
N ASP A 75 10.90 -15.25 2.64
CA ASP A 75 10.13 -14.10 3.13
C ASP A 75 11.06 -12.94 3.56
N TYR A 76 12.20 -13.20 4.21
CA TYR A 76 13.21 -12.15 4.48
C TYR A 76 13.78 -11.53 3.20
N MET A 77 14.04 -12.33 2.15
CA MET A 77 14.46 -11.78 0.85
C MET A 77 13.36 -10.86 0.27
N GLY A 78 12.10 -11.26 0.38
CA GLY A 78 10.96 -10.42 0.00
C GLY A 78 10.87 -9.13 0.82
N MET A 79 11.15 -9.17 2.12
CA MET A 79 11.24 -7.98 2.98
C MET A 79 12.34 -7.03 2.52
N LEU A 80 13.53 -7.53 2.20
CA LEU A 80 14.64 -6.72 1.67
C LEU A 80 14.26 -6.09 0.32
N ALA A 81 13.53 -6.80 -0.54
CA ALA A 81 13.00 -6.25 -1.79
C ALA A 81 12.07 -5.05 -1.54
N THR A 82 11.26 -5.07 -0.47
CA THR A 82 10.43 -3.91 -0.11
C THR A 82 11.27 -2.70 0.31
N VAL A 83 12.44 -2.91 0.94
CA VAL A 83 13.36 -1.83 1.31
C VAL A 83 13.90 -1.13 0.06
N MET A 84 14.29 -1.90 -0.96
CA MET A 84 14.75 -1.32 -2.24
C MET A 84 13.66 -0.44 -2.87
N ASN A 85 12.42 -0.92 -2.91
CA ASN A 85 11.29 -0.15 -3.43
C ASN A 85 11.00 1.11 -2.61
N ALA A 86 11.10 1.01 -1.29
CA ALA A 86 10.90 2.15 -0.38
C ALA A 86 11.95 3.24 -0.58
N LEU A 87 13.23 2.87 -0.75
CA LEU A 87 14.32 3.81 -1.04
C LEU A 87 14.14 4.49 -2.40
N ALA A 88 13.74 3.73 -3.44
CA ALA A 88 13.46 4.31 -4.76
C ALA A 88 12.30 5.32 -4.70
N MET A 89 11.23 4.99 -3.97
CA MET A 89 10.10 5.91 -3.76
C MET A 89 10.53 7.14 -2.96
N GLN A 90 11.31 6.99 -1.88
CA GLN A 90 11.84 8.10 -1.10
C GLN A 90 12.65 9.05 -1.97
N ALA A 91 13.63 8.53 -2.72
CA ALA A 91 14.46 9.34 -3.60
C ALA A 91 13.62 10.13 -4.62
N THR A 92 12.56 9.52 -5.14
CA THR A 92 11.66 10.18 -6.10
C THR A 92 10.78 11.24 -5.44
N LEU A 93 10.20 10.97 -4.28
CA LEU A 93 9.41 11.96 -3.53
C LEU A 93 10.26 13.18 -3.16
N GLU A 94 11.48 12.97 -2.66
CA GLU A 94 12.39 14.04 -2.26
C GLU A 94 12.88 14.87 -3.47
N ARG A 95 13.16 14.23 -4.61
CA ARG A 95 13.45 14.92 -5.87
C ARG A 95 12.28 15.81 -6.32
N ASN A 96 11.04 15.41 -6.06
CA ASN A 96 9.83 16.16 -6.32
C ASN A 96 9.51 17.20 -5.24
N GLY A 97 10.41 17.43 -4.29
CA GLY A 97 10.25 18.44 -3.22
C GLY A 97 9.32 18.00 -2.08
N LEU A 98 8.97 16.70 -1.99
CA LEU A 98 8.13 16.16 -0.91
C LEU A 98 9.01 15.43 0.11
N PRO A 99 9.27 15.99 1.30
CA PRO A 99 10.07 15.34 2.32
C PRO A 99 9.50 13.98 2.72
N SER A 100 10.35 12.96 2.81
CA SER A 100 9.92 11.61 3.16
C SER A 100 10.92 10.88 4.06
N ARG A 101 10.49 9.80 4.70
CA ARG A 101 11.34 8.95 5.56
C ARG A 101 10.97 7.50 5.38
N VAL A 102 11.98 6.66 5.15
CA VAL A 102 11.83 5.20 5.20
C VAL A 102 12.06 4.72 6.61
N GLN A 103 11.14 3.93 7.13
CA GLN A 103 11.28 3.23 8.41
C GLN A 103 11.13 1.72 8.20
N SER A 104 12.15 0.96 8.59
CA SER A 104 12.19 -0.49 8.41
C SER A 104 11.81 -1.23 9.68
N ALA A 105 10.98 -2.27 9.55
CA ALA A 105 10.67 -3.20 10.63
C ALA A 105 11.87 -4.08 11.02
N ILE A 106 12.80 -4.33 10.08
CA ILE A 106 14.08 -4.96 10.36
C ILE A 106 15.12 -3.84 10.57
N PRO A 107 15.81 -3.78 11.71
CA PRO A 107 16.83 -2.74 11.97
C PRO A 107 17.96 -2.78 10.92
N MET A 108 18.16 -1.66 10.23
CA MET A 108 19.25 -1.45 9.27
C MET A 108 19.65 0.03 9.24
N SER A 109 20.14 0.53 10.36
CA SER A 109 20.33 1.95 10.66
C SER A 109 21.25 2.71 9.69
N THR A 110 22.14 2.02 8.97
CA THR A 110 22.99 2.60 7.93
C THR A 110 22.22 2.89 6.61
N VAL A 111 21.03 2.29 6.44
CA VAL A 111 20.25 2.38 5.20
C VAL A 111 19.00 3.25 5.39
N CYS A 112 18.27 3.03 6.49
CA CYS A 112 17.04 3.75 6.80
C CYS A 112 16.78 3.75 8.31
N GLU A 113 15.78 4.52 8.75
CA GLU A 113 15.42 4.57 10.17
C GLU A 113 14.83 3.23 10.65
N PRO A 114 15.13 2.77 11.88
CA PRO A 114 14.34 1.72 12.51
C PRO A 114 12.93 2.21 12.78
N TYR A 115 11.95 1.31 12.58
CA TYR A 115 10.55 1.64 12.86
C TYR A 115 10.35 1.96 14.34
N ILE A 116 9.86 3.14 14.61
CA ILE A 116 9.41 3.58 15.93
C ILE A 116 8.09 4.34 15.75
N ARG A 117 6.98 3.80 16.25
CA ARG A 117 5.63 4.32 16.07
C ARG A 117 5.52 5.84 16.29
N ARG A 118 6.01 6.34 17.44
CA ARG A 118 5.93 7.78 17.77
C ARG A 118 6.75 8.66 16.83
N ARG A 119 7.86 8.13 16.31
CA ARG A 119 8.69 8.84 15.33
C ARG A 119 7.98 8.94 13.98
N ALA A 120 7.32 7.86 13.53
CA ALA A 120 6.51 7.87 12.32
C ALA A 120 5.38 8.90 12.38
N ILE A 121 4.62 8.91 13.49
CA ILE A 121 3.56 9.91 13.73
C ILE A 121 4.15 11.33 13.66
N ARG A 122 5.27 11.56 14.33
CA ARG A 122 5.92 12.88 14.33
C ARG A 122 6.42 13.31 12.95
N HIS A 123 6.83 12.37 12.11
CA HIS A 123 7.15 12.69 10.71
C HIS A 123 5.91 13.15 9.93
N MET A 124 4.80 12.42 10.04
CA MET A 124 3.55 12.79 9.35
C MET A 124 3.00 14.15 9.83
N GLU A 125 3.05 14.42 11.12
CA GLU A 125 2.67 15.73 11.69
C GLU A 125 3.52 16.89 11.15
N LYS A 126 4.77 16.62 10.72
CA LYS A 126 5.65 17.57 10.06
C LYS A 126 5.47 17.63 8.54
N GLY A 127 4.41 17.04 8.00
CA GLY A 127 4.13 17.01 6.57
C GLY A 127 5.06 16.10 5.75
N ARG A 128 5.72 15.12 6.39
CA ARG A 128 6.58 14.14 5.72
C ARG A 128 5.78 12.89 5.38
N VAL A 129 6.03 12.31 4.22
CA VAL A 129 5.55 10.97 3.90
C VAL A 129 6.42 9.93 4.63
N VAL A 130 5.80 8.96 5.29
CA VAL A 130 6.52 7.85 5.91
C VAL A 130 6.31 6.59 5.07
N ILE A 131 7.40 5.92 4.68
CA ILE A 131 7.35 4.69 3.90
C ILE A 131 7.81 3.55 4.82
N PHE A 132 6.91 2.63 5.13
CA PHE A 132 7.22 1.47 5.95
C PHE A 132 7.77 0.34 5.08
N ALA A 133 8.96 -0.11 5.41
CA ALA A 133 9.69 -1.18 4.72
C ALA A 133 9.86 -2.42 5.59
N ALA A 134 10.25 -3.53 4.97
CA ALA A 134 10.43 -4.84 5.58
C ALA A 134 9.14 -5.43 6.19
N GLY A 135 7.98 -5.06 5.65
CA GLY A 135 6.70 -5.64 6.04
C GLY A 135 6.39 -5.53 7.55
N THR A 136 6.05 -6.65 8.17
CA THR A 136 5.89 -6.75 9.63
C THR A 136 7.23 -6.98 10.36
N GLY A 137 8.29 -7.32 9.65
CA GLY A 137 9.56 -7.81 10.21
C GLY A 137 9.55 -9.30 10.53
N ASN A 138 8.42 -9.99 10.33
CA ASN A 138 8.24 -11.40 10.62
C ASN A 138 7.89 -12.18 9.34
N PRO A 139 8.48 -13.37 9.13
CA PRO A 139 8.06 -14.29 8.07
C PRO A 139 6.59 -14.68 8.18
N PHE A 140 6.05 -15.29 7.12
CA PHE A 140 4.68 -15.78 6.99
C PHE A 140 3.58 -14.72 6.86
N PHE A 141 3.89 -13.44 6.97
CA PHE A 141 2.95 -12.34 6.76
C PHE A 141 3.20 -11.64 5.43
N THR A 142 2.12 -11.17 4.82
CA THR A 142 2.20 -10.39 3.57
C THR A 142 2.39 -8.90 3.85
N THR A 143 2.64 -8.13 2.79
CA THR A 143 2.64 -6.67 2.88
C THR A 143 1.23 -6.08 3.03
N ASP A 144 0.16 -6.85 2.76
CA ASP A 144 -1.22 -6.45 3.05
C ASP A 144 -1.48 -6.47 4.56
N THR A 145 -1.04 -7.55 5.25
CA THR A 145 -1.06 -7.59 6.73
C THR A 145 -0.22 -6.47 7.33
N ALA A 146 0.96 -6.20 6.79
CA ALA A 146 1.79 -5.09 7.25
C ALA A 146 1.09 -3.73 7.07
N ALA A 147 0.38 -3.54 5.95
CA ALA A 147 -0.37 -2.31 5.69
C ALA A 147 -1.50 -2.12 6.72
N ALA A 148 -2.30 -3.16 6.99
CA ALA A 148 -3.35 -3.10 8.01
C ALA A 148 -2.80 -2.79 9.40
N LEU A 149 -1.68 -3.44 9.79
CA LEU A 149 -1.00 -3.18 11.07
C LEU A 149 -0.54 -1.72 11.17
N ARG A 150 0.15 -1.21 10.17
CA ARG A 150 0.65 0.17 10.17
C ARG A 150 -0.50 1.18 10.11
N ALA A 151 -1.59 0.90 9.39
CA ALA A 151 -2.76 1.77 9.38
C ALA A 151 -3.36 1.91 10.78
N ALA A 152 -3.50 0.81 11.52
CA ALA A 152 -3.98 0.82 12.90
C ALA A 152 -3.02 1.58 13.83
N GLU A 153 -1.72 1.28 13.78
CA GLU A 153 -0.70 1.93 14.62
C GLU A 153 -0.58 3.44 14.37
N MET A 154 -0.79 3.88 13.13
CA MET A 154 -0.74 5.30 12.75
C MET A 154 -2.07 6.01 12.97
N ALA A 155 -3.11 5.32 13.44
CA ALA A 155 -4.46 5.84 13.55
C ALA A 155 -4.93 6.47 12.21
N CYS A 156 -4.81 5.70 11.12
CA CYS A 156 -5.29 6.13 9.82
C CYS A 156 -6.82 6.05 9.74
N ASP A 157 -7.42 7.03 9.08
CA ASP A 157 -8.86 7.08 8.84
C ASP A 157 -9.29 6.04 7.80
N ALA A 158 -8.38 5.64 6.92
CA ALA A 158 -8.60 4.62 5.89
C ALA A 158 -7.28 3.99 5.42
N MET A 159 -7.38 2.77 4.88
CA MET A 159 -6.32 2.12 4.13
C MET A 159 -6.70 2.08 2.64
N LEU A 160 -5.85 2.61 1.79
CA LEU A 160 -6.02 2.66 0.35
C LEU A 160 -5.18 1.57 -0.31
N LYS A 161 -5.82 0.60 -0.94
CA LYS A 161 -5.14 -0.44 -1.71
C LYS A 161 -5.12 -0.07 -3.19
N ALA A 162 -3.95 0.32 -3.65
CA ALA A 162 -3.70 0.61 -5.06
C ALA A 162 -3.41 -0.67 -5.85
N THR A 163 -4.21 -0.92 -6.88
CA THR A 163 -4.13 -2.13 -7.72
C THR A 163 -4.08 -1.77 -9.21
N GLN A 164 -4.05 -2.81 -10.07
CA GLN A 164 -4.16 -2.65 -11.53
C GLN A 164 -5.62 -2.60 -12.01
N VAL A 165 -6.59 -2.85 -11.13
CA VAL A 165 -8.02 -2.78 -11.39
C VAL A 165 -8.67 -1.73 -10.50
N ASP A 166 -9.79 -1.19 -10.94
CA ASP A 166 -10.45 -0.03 -10.33
C ASP A 166 -11.41 -0.39 -9.18
N GLY A 167 -11.29 -1.58 -8.63
CA GLY A 167 -12.07 -2.04 -7.49
C GLY A 167 -12.04 -3.55 -7.32
N VAL A 168 -12.96 -4.06 -6.48
CA VAL A 168 -13.17 -5.50 -6.26
C VAL A 168 -14.28 -5.97 -7.18
N TYR A 169 -14.06 -7.13 -7.79
CA TYR A 169 -14.98 -7.75 -8.76
C TYR A 169 -15.47 -9.10 -8.25
N SER A 170 -16.60 -9.57 -8.79
CA SER A 170 -17.16 -10.89 -8.51
C SER A 170 -16.27 -12.04 -9.02
N ALA A 171 -15.42 -11.77 -10.00
CA ALA A 171 -14.39 -12.67 -10.56
C ALA A 171 -13.29 -11.80 -11.21
N ASP A 172 -12.20 -12.41 -11.66
CA ASP A 172 -11.13 -11.71 -12.37
C ASP A 172 -11.65 -11.08 -13.69
N PRO A 173 -11.76 -9.74 -13.80
CA PRO A 173 -12.34 -9.09 -14.99
C PRO A 173 -11.49 -9.29 -16.24
N LYS A 174 -10.22 -9.67 -16.13
CA LYS A 174 -9.35 -10.01 -17.27
C LYS A 174 -9.70 -11.36 -17.88
N LYS A 175 -10.26 -12.28 -17.08
CA LYS A 175 -10.65 -13.64 -17.50
C LYS A 175 -12.14 -13.75 -17.77
N TYR A 176 -12.94 -12.99 -17.05
CA TYR A 176 -14.40 -13.05 -17.09
C TYR A 176 -14.96 -11.66 -17.41
N PRO A 177 -15.30 -11.37 -18.69
CA PRO A 177 -15.82 -10.07 -19.12
C PRO A 177 -17.11 -9.64 -18.40
N ASP A 178 -17.91 -10.61 -17.93
CA ASP A 178 -19.16 -10.37 -17.22
C ASP A 178 -18.97 -10.15 -15.71
N ALA A 179 -17.71 -10.09 -15.22
CA ALA A 179 -17.42 -9.83 -13.82
C ALA A 179 -17.94 -8.45 -13.42
N THR A 180 -18.77 -8.43 -12.36
CA THR A 180 -19.38 -7.20 -11.85
C THR A 180 -18.51 -6.59 -10.76
N ARG A 181 -18.23 -5.30 -10.87
CA ARG A 181 -17.52 -4.53 -9.84
C ARG A 181 -18.46 -4.20 -8.69
N TYR A 182 -18.00 -4.42 -7.47
CA TYR A 182 -18.71 -3.98 -6.27
C TYR A 182 -18.40 -2.51 -5.96
N GLU A 183 -19.40 -1.74 -5.59
CA GLU A 183 -19.22 -0.37 -5.08
C GLU A 183 -18.84 -0.40 -3.60
N SER A 184 -19.50 -1.26 -2.83
CA SER A 184 -19.20 -1.46 -1.41
C SER A 184 -19.38 -2.93 -1.03
N LEU A 185 -18.59 -3.38 -0.06
CA LEU A 185 -18.62 -4.71 0.56
C LEU A 185 -18.47 -4.57 2.07
N SER A 186 -19.04 -5.51 2.81
CA SER A 186 -18.66 -5.70 4.21
C SER A 186 -17.40 -6.56 4.31
N TYR A 187 -16.63 -6.43 5.41
CA TYR A 187 -15.52 -7.34 5.68
C TYR A 187 -15.96 -8.80 5.73
N HIS A 188 -17.18 -9.05 6.24
CA HIS A 188 -17.75 -10.39 6.28
C HIS A 188 -17.98 -10.97 4.89
N GLU A 189 -18.53 -10.18 3.95
CA GLU A 189 -18.71 -10.60 2.56
C GLU A 189 -17.40 -10.93 1.88
N VAL A 190 -16.35 -10.15 2.12
CA VAL A 190 -15.02 -10.40 1.56
C VAL A 190 -14.46 -11.75 2.06
N LEU A 191 -14.55 -12.01 3.37
CA LEU A 191 -14.06 -13.26 3.96
C LEU A 191 -14.94 -14.46 3.58
N ALA A 192 -16.26 -14.33 3.66
CA ALA A 192 -17.20 -15.44 3.39
C ALA A 192 -17.20 -15.89 1.92
N ARG A 193 -16.92 -14.97 0.99
CA ARG A 193 -16.83 -15.25 -0.45
C ARG A 193 -15.41 -15.50 -0.95
N ASP A 194 -14.44 -15.50 -0.06
CA ASP A 194 -13.00 -15.65 -0.38
C ASP A 194 -12.56 -14.71 -1.52
N LEU A 195 -13.00 -13.45 -1.47
CA LEU A 195 -12.66 -12.49 -2.50
C LEU A 195 -11.17 -12.13 -2.42
N ALA A 196 -10.46 -12.28 -3.52
CA ALA A 196 -9.00 -12.08 -3.61
C ALA A 196 -8.60 -10.58 -3.54
N VAL A 197 -9.02 -9.91 -2.47
CA VAL A 197 -8.70 -8.49 -2.21
C VAL A 197 -7.38 -8.37 -1.47
N MET A 198 -7.31 -9.02 -0.31
CA MET A 198 -6.16 -9.03 0.60
C MET A 198 -6.15 -10.37 1.33
N ASP A 199 -5.05 -10.69 2.04
CA ASP A 199 -5.08 -11.86 2.91
C ASP A 199 -6.07 -11.68 4.08
N ALA A 200 -6.56 -12.82 4.59
CA ALA A 200 -7.58 -12.84 5.66
C ALA A 200 -7.12 -12.13 6.93
N SER A 201 -5.81 -12.16 7.24
CA SER A 201 -5.23 -11.48 8.40
C SER A 201 -5.37 -9.96 8.26
N ALA A 202 -5.10 -9.41 7.07
CA ALA A 202 -5.23 -7.98 6.79
C ALA A 202 -6.70 -7.53 6.90
N ILE A 203 -7.64 -8.31 6.33
CA ILE A 203 -9.08 -8.02 6.40
C ILE A 203 -9.57 -8.07 7.86
N SER A 204 -9.19 -9.09 8.62
CA SER A 204 -9.59 -9.23 10.03
C SER A 204 -9.05 -8.09 10.89
N LEU A 205 -7.77 -7.75 10.72
CA LEU A 205 -7.15 -6.66 11.48
C LEU A 205 -7.79 -5.29 11.16
N SER A 206 -8.11 -5.04 9.89
CA SER A 206 -8.81 -3.81 9.49
C SER A 206 -10.22 -3.74 10.07
N ARG A 207 -10.96 -4.86 10.06
CA ARG A 207 -12.29 -4.97 10.67
C ARG A 207 -12.27 -4.69 12.17
N GLU A 208 -11.35 -5.32 12.91
CA GLU A 208 -11.23 -5.17 14.36
C GLU A 208 -10.90 -3.75 14.80
N ASN A 209 -10.19 -3.00 13.93
CA ASN A 209 -9.82 -1.61 14.20
C ASN A 209 -10.75 -0.59 13.49
N GLY A 210 -11.80 -1.05 12.80
CA GLY A 210 -12.76 -0.18 12.11
C GLY A 210 -12.16 0.66 10.99
N ILE A 211 -11.11 0.18 10.32
CA ILE A 211 -10.39 0.92 9.28
C ILE A 211 -10.94 0.55 7.91
N PRO A 212 -11.69 1.41 7.23
CA PRO A 212 -12.20 1.12 5.89
C PRO A 212 -11.07 0.91 4.90
N ILE A 213 -11.27 -0.05 3.97
CA ILE A 213 -10.33 -0.34 2.89
C ILE A 213 -10.92 0.16 1.58
N LEU A 214 -10.19 1.03 0.89
CA LEU A 214 -10.56 1.53 -0.43
C LEU A 214 -9.68 0.88 -1.49
N VAL A 215 -10.27 0.08 -2.37
CA VAL A 215 -9.55 -0.59 -3.47
C VAL A 215 -9.77 0.21 -4.75
N PHE A 216 -8.70 0.66 -5.38
CA PHE A 216 -8.77 1.53 -6.56
C PHE A 216 -7.56 1.32 -7.50
N SER A 217 -7.64 1.86 -8.72
CA SER A 217 -6.54 1.82 -9.69
C SER A 217 -5.69 3.08 -9.62
N LEU A 218 -4.35 2.89 -9.66
CA LEU A 218 -3.38 3.99 -9.85
C LEU A 218 -3.04 4.23 -11.34
N GLN A 219 -3.73 3.60 -12.29
CA GLN A 219 -3.41 3.76 -13.70
C GLN A 219 -3.73 5.18 -14.21
N ASP A 220 -4.80 5.76 -13.69
CA ASP A 220 -5.22 7.11 -14.06
C ASP A 220 -4.48 8.17 -13.23
N LYS A 221 -3.94 9.19 -13.90
CA LYS A 221 -3.33 10.33 -13.23
C LYS A 221 -4.34 11.04 -12.31
N GLY A 222 -3.92 11.31 -11.08
CA GLY A 222 -4.75 11.97 -10.07
C GLY A 222 -5.82 11.07 -9.45
N ALA A 223 -5.79 9.75 -9.68
CA ALA A 223 -6.76 8.80 -9.12
C ALA A 223 -6.77 8.84 -7.60
N LEU A 224 -5.59 8.89 -6.96
CA LEU A 224 -5.46 8.97 -5.51
C LEU A 224 -6.18 10.21 -4.95
N ALA A 225 -5.94 11.38 -5.52
CA ALA A 225 -6.57 12.62 -5.07
C ALA A 225 -8.11 12.59 -5.24
N LYS A 226 -8.61 12.00 -6.33
CA LYS A 226 -10.06 11.82 -6.54
C LYS A 226 -10.66 10.89 -5.50
N VAL A 227 -10.04 9.75 -5.22
CA VAL A 227 -10.50 8.79 -4.20
C VAL A 227 -10.52 9.44 -2.81
N LEU A 228 -9.51 10.22 -2.47
CA LEU A 228 -9.44 10.93 -1.18
C LEU A 228 -10.51 12.02 -1.03
N ARG A 229 -11.00 12.60 -2.12
CA ARG A 229 -12.15 13.53 -2.11
C ARG A 229 -13.51 12.83 -2.08
N GLY A 230 -13.55 11.53 -2.37
CA GLY A 230 -14.80 10.76 -2.51
C GLY A 230 -15.40 10.77 -3.92
N ASP A 231 -14.71 11.38 -4.90
CA ASP A 231 -15.16 11.47 -6.31
C ASP A 231 -14.52 10.38 -7.18
N GLY A 232 -13.57 9.62 -6.60
CA GLY A 232 -12.81 8.60 -7.31
C GLY A 232 -13.54 7.26 -7.38
N ARG A 233 -13.24 6.51 -8.45
CA ARG A 233 -13.75 5.15 -8.62
C ARG A 233 -12.99 4.18 -7.71
N ALA A 234 -13.68 3.59 -6.76
CA ALA A 234 -13.13 2.64 -5.79
C ALA A 234 -14.21 1.67 -5.30
N THR A 235 -13.79 0.52 -4.79
CA THR A 235 -14.64 -0.32 -3.94
C THR A 235 -14.31 -0.03 -2.48
N ILE A 236 -15.33 0.25 -1.66
CA ILE A 236 -15.17 0.51 -0.23
C ILE A 236 -15.52 -0.76 0.55
N ILE A 237 -14.61 -1.21 1.42
CA ILE A 237 -14.83 -2.33 2.34
C ILE A 237 -14.86 -1.78 3.75
N GLU A 238 -16.00 -1.93 4.42
CA GLU A 238 -16.23 -1.36 5.76
C GLU A 238 -17.22 -2.20 6.57
N VAL A 239 -17.49 -1.81 7.80
CA VAL A 239 -18.57 -2.38 8.61
C VAL A 239 -19.91 -1.91 8.01
N LYS A 240 -20.76 -2.85 7.65
CA LYS A 240 -22.15 -2.60 7.26
C LYS A 240 -23.08 -3.00 8.39
#